data_f43a8054181a567ea1248d13693b9a31
#
_entry.id   f43a8054181a567ea1248d13693b9a31
#
_cell.length_a   1.000
_cell.length_b   1.000
_cell.length_c   1.000
_cell.angle_alpha   90.00
_cell.angle_beta   90.00
_cell.angle_gamma   90.00
#
_symmetry.space_group_name_H-M   'P 1'
#
loop_
_entity.id
_entity.type
_entity.pdbx_description
1 polymer ?
#
loop_
_entity_poly.entity_id
_entity_poly.type
_entity_poly.pdbx_seq_one_letter_code
_entity_poly.pdbx_strand_id
1 'polypeptide(L)'
;WAILVITFALGSGVYKFITEPLTRELTLVVLLWNVFNLLILLSVLSVLLERKQVRSQARLPATNSVVIKTNSDEAWVGDLVDLSLGGARLKLKGEGAFVPERATLTSWSHALNKNVHIAIVVLHYDSKSKILRVRFTPETEEQKSEAIAFALCDSLRWLAFQRRRTRPISYWFGAKHVLKVGLKPVLLHMLVLMGKFASQLGLLPKAAKDS
;
A
#
# COMPACT_ATOMS: atom_id res chain seq x y z
N TRP A 1 9.62 22.32 12.78
CA TRP A 1 10.25 22.93 13.95
C TRP A 1 10.36 21.97 15.13
N ALA A 2 9.30 21.29 15.56
CA ALA A 2 9.32 20.40 16.74
C ALA A 2 10.42 19.31 16.67
N ILE A 3 10.60 18.66 15.52
CA ILE A 3 11.63 17.64 15.31
C ILE A 3 13.04 18.25 15.46
N LEU A 4 13.28 19.44 14.92
CA LEU A 4 14.56 20.12 15.04
C LEU A 4 14.88 20.47 16.49
N VAL A 5 13.89 20.96 17.24
CA VAL A 5 14.04 21.28 18.67
C VAL A 5 14.38 20.03 19.47
N ILE A 6 13.66 18.92 19.25
CA ILE A 6 13.93 17.66 19.96
C ILE A 6 15.28 17.07 19.57
N THR A 7 15.68 17.15 18.31
CA THR A 7 16.99 16.67 17.86
C THR A 7 18.12 17.49 18.50
N PHE A 8 17.96 18.81 18.58
CA PHE A 8 18.90 19.68 19.26
C PHE A 8 18.97 19.39 20.77
N ALA A 9 17.80 19.19 21.40
CA ALA A 9 17.74 18.83 22.84
C ALA A 9 18.40 17.47 23.12
N LEU A 10 18.24 16.49 22.22
CA LEU A 10 18.92 15.19 22.31
C LEU A 10 20.45 15.35 22.18
N GLY A 11 20.92 16.11 21.20
CA GLY A 11 22.36 16.38 21.02
C GLY A 11 22.98 17.08 22.23
N SER A 12 22.32 18.10 22.72
CA SER A 12 22.69 18.84 23.93
C SER A 12 22.69 17.96 25.19
N GLY A 13 21.68 17.10 25.33
CA GLY A 13 21.58 16.13 26.42
C GLY A 13 22.71 15.09 26.38
N VAL A 14 23.06 14.58 25.22
CA VAL A 14 24.19 13.64 25.05
C VAL A 14 25.50 14.32 25.42
N TYR A 15 25.73 15.55 24.97
CA TYR A 15 26.90 16.34 25.34
C TYR A 15 27.00 16.49 26.84
N LYS A 16 25.92 16.92 27.52
CA LYS A 16 25.88 17.06 28.98
C LYS A 16 26.13 15.76 29.72
N PHE A 17 25.56 14.67 29.25
CA PHE A 17 25.75 13.32 29.81
C PHE A 17 27.22 12.89 29.82
N ILE A 18 27.98 13.27 28.81
CA ILE A 18 29.40 12.95 28.68
C ILE A 18 30.24 13.87 29.55
N THR A 19 29.93 15.17 29.58
CA THR A 19 30.80 16.22 30.22
C THR A 19 30.52 16.43 31.71
N GLU A 20 29.27 16.15 32.19
CA GLU A 20 28.86 16.45 33.56
C GLU A 20 28.51 15.17 34.34
N PRO A 21 29.48 14.54 35.04
CA PRO A 21 29.22 13.27 35.75
C PRO A 21 28.24 13.41 36.92
N LEU A 22 28.13 14.55 37.54
CA LEU A 22 27.25 14.80 38.70
C LEU A 22 25.76 14.83 38.34
N THR A 23 25.42 15.12 37.08
CA THR A 23 24.03 15.25 36.62
C THR A 23 23.59 14.09 35.70
N ARG A 24 24.40 13.05 35.60
CA ARG A 24 24.17 11.93 34.63
C ARG A 24 22.80 11.28 34.75
N GLU A 25 22.38 10.98 35.99
CA GLU A 25 21.09 10.30 36.19
C GLU A 25 19.91 11.14 35.70
N LEU A 26 19.93 12.43 36.07
CA LEU A 26 18.90 13.38 35.64
C LEU A 26 18.91 13.58 34.13
N THR A 27 20.08 13.69 33.55
CA THR A 27 20.28 13.85 32.10
C THR A 27 19.80 12.63 31.35
N LEU A 28 20.01 11.42 31.90
CA LEU A 28 19.52 10.18 31.31
C LEU A 28 17.99 10.13 31.27
N VAL A 29 17.31 10.54 32.33
CA VAL A 29 15.85 10.63 32.37
C VAL A 29 15.32 11.59 31.29
N VAL A 30 15.96 12.77 31.17
CA VAL A 30 15.59 13.76 30.12
C VAL A 30 15.85 13.23 28.72
N LEU A 31 16.95 12.51 28.51
CA LEU A 31 17.25 11.87 27.22
C LEU A 31 16.19 10.81 26.85
N LEU A 32 15.84 9.95 27.78
CA LEU A 32 14.80 8.93 27.58
C LEU A 32 13.44 9.58 27.23
N TRP A 33 13.10 10.66 27.94
CA TRP A 33 11.88 11.43 27.67
C TRP A 33 11.88 12.05 26.28
N ASN A 34 12.98 12.64 25.86
CA ASN A 34 13.13 13.23 24.53
C ASN A 34 13.07 12.15 23.42
N VAL A 35 13.67 10.98 23.64
CA VAL A 35 13.54 9.84 22.71
C VAL A 35 12.09 9.40 22.60
N PHE A 36 11.36 9.29 23.71
CA PHE A 36 9.95 8.95 23.72
C PHE A 36 9.09 9.96 22.95
N ASN A 37 9.31 11.27 23.18
CA ASN A 37 8.64 12.33 22.44
C ASN A 37 8.94 12.28 20.93
N LEU A 38 10.19 11.99 20.56
CA LEU A 38 10.56 11.81 19.16
C LEU A 38 9.82 10.62 18.52
N LEU A 39 9.69 9.50 19.22
CA LEU A 39 8.94 8.34 18.73
C LEU A 39 7.45 8.66 18.53
N ILE A 40 6.84 9.42 19.45
CA ILE A 40 5.46 9.89 19.29
C ILE A 40 5.33 10.77 18.04
N LEU A 41 6.19 11.74 17.87
CA LEU A 41 6.17 12.63 16.70
C LEU A 41 6.37 11.86 15.39
N LEU A 42 7.30 10.91 15.35
CA LEU A 42 7.50 10.06 14.18
C LEU A 42 6.29 9.20 13.89
N SER A 43 5.61 8.71 14.93
CA SER A 43 4.36 7.93 14.77
C SER A 43 3.25 8.79 14.18
N VAL A 44 3.05 10.00 14.68
CA VAL A 44 2.07 10.96 14.15
C VAL A 44 2.40 11.32 12.71
N LEU A 45 3.65 11.62 12.42
CA LEU A 45 4.11 11.93 11.07
C LEU A 45 3.89 10.74 10.11
N SER A 46 4.15 9.53 10.57
CA SER A 46 3.88 8.31 9.80
C SER A 46 2.41 8.20 9.40
N VAL A 47 1.48 8.48 10.31
CA VAL A 47 0.04 8.47 10.04
C VAL A 47 -0.35 9.60 9.07
N LEU A 48 0.19 10.79 9.25
CA LEU A 48 -0.07 11.94 8.37
C LEU A 48 0.47 11.75 6.94
N LEU A 49 1.63 11.08 6.82
CA LEU A 49 2.26 10.78 5.52
C LEU A 49 1.72 9.49 4.90
N GLU A 50 0.96 8.70 5.65
CA GLU A 50 0.28 7.55 5.09
C GLU A 50 -0.66 8.03 3.99
N ARG A 51 -0.25 7.81 2.74
CA ARG A 51 -1.07 8.17 1.60
C ARG A 51 -2.40 7.43 1.73
N LYS A 52 -3.45 8.19 1.99
CA LYS A 52 -4.82 7.70 1.95
C LYS A 52 -4.94 6.81 0.71
N GLN A 53 -5.04 5.50 0.92
CA GLN A 53 -5.25 4.61 -0.22
C GLN A 53 -6.57 5.04 -0.86
N VAL A 54 -6.48 5.71 -2.01
CA VAL A 54 -7.64 6.21 -2.79
C VAL A 54 -8.40 5.05 -3.43
N ARG A 55 -8.43 3.91 -2.76
CA ARG A 55 -9.25 2.77 -3.17
C ARG A 55 -10.63 2.97 -2.59
N SER A 56 -11.54 3.40 -3.43
CA SER A 56 -12.96 3.57 -3.08
C SER A 56 -13.64 2.25 -2.71
N GLN A 57 -13.03 1.09 -3.02
CA GLN A 57 -13.67 -0.21 -2.88
C GLN A 57 -12.73 -1.24 -2.23
N ALA A 58 -13.29 -2.00 -1.29
CA ALA A 58 -12.61 -3.15 -0.70
C ALA A 58 -12.34 -4.21 -1.78
N ARG A 59 -11.17 -4.84 -1.71
CA ARG A 59 -10.82 -5.99 -2.54
C ARG A 59 -10.82 -7.23 -1.66
N LEU A 60 -11.68 -8.17 -2.02
CA LEU A 60 -11.80 -9.45 -1.34
C LEU A 60 -10.90 -10.48 -2.02
N PRO A 61 -10.14 -11.27 -1.27
CA PRO A 61 -9.41 -12.39 -1.83
C PRO A 61 -10.40 -13.39 -2.44
N ALA A 62 -10.10 -13.90 -3.60
CA ALA A 62 -10.93 -14.90 -4.27
C ALA A 62 -10.04 -16.01 -4.84
N THR A 63 -10.56 -17.23 -4.85
CA THR A 63 -9.84 -18.42 -5.31
C THR A 63 -10.64 -19.21 -6.36
N ASN A 64 -11.74 -18.62 -6.85
CA ASN A 64 -12.59 -19.28 -7.84
C ASN A 64 -11.89 -19.33 -9.19
N SER A 65 -12.06 -20.45 -9.89
CA SER A 65 -11.68 -20.53 -11.30
C SER A 65 -12.66 -19.75 -12.16
N VAL A 66 -12.15 -19.11 -13.20
CA VAL A 66 -12.93 -18.31 -14.14
C VAL A 66 -12.59 -18.70 -15.56
N VAL A 67 -13.56 -18.55 -16.43
CA VAL A 67 -13.39 -18.65 -17.87
C VAL A 67 -13.66 -17.27 -18.48
N ILE A 68 -12.73 -16.80 -19.29
CA ILE A 68 -12.86 -15.57 -20.04
C ILE A 68 -13.14 -15.94 -21.47
N LYS A 69 -14.27 -15.53 -22.00
CA LYS A 69 -14.67 -15.75 -23.40
C LYS A 69 -14.68 -14.45 -24.17
N THR A 70 -14.13 -14.48 -25.36
CA THR A 70 -14.24 -13.38 -26.33
C THR A 70 -15.36 -13.61 -27.31
N ASN A 71 -15.68 -12.60 -28.10
CA ASN A 71 -16.66 -12.73 -29.18
C ASN A 71 -16.18 -13.66 -30.32
N SER A 72 -14.88 -13.95 -30.40
CA SER A 72 -14.29 -14.90 -31.37
C SER A 72 -14.28 -16.35 -30.89
N ASP A 73 -15.04 -16.67 -29.83
CA ASP A 73 -15.17 -18.01 -29.21
C ASP A 73 -13.86 -18.56 -28.59
N GLU A 74 -12.82 -17.75 -28.53
CA GLU A 74 -11.62 -18.08 -27.78
C GLU A 74 -11.91 -18.01 -26.29
N ALA A 75 -11.41 -19.00 -25.54
CA ALA A 75 -11.61 -19.08 -24.11
C ALA A 75 -10.29 -19.23 -23.36
N TRP A 76 -10.10 -18.44 -22.33
CA TRP A 76 -8.96 -18.55 -21.41
C TRP A 76 -9.45 -18.91 -20.02
N VAL A 77 -8.72 -19.82 -19.38
CA VAL A 77 -8.99 -20.25 -18.02
C VAL A 77 -8.01 -19.53 -17.09
N GLY A 78 -8.51 -19.08 -15.96
CA GLY A 78 -7.72 -18.44 -14.93
C GLY A 78 -8.29 -18.62 -13.54
N ASP A 79 -7.55 -18.18 -12.54
CA ASP A 79 -8.02 -18.14 -11.16
C ASP A 79 -8.14 -16.68 -10.70
N LEU A 80 -9.20 -16.39 -9.95
CA LEU A 80 -9.38 -15.11 -9.28
C LEU A 80 -8.33 -14.95 -8.20
N VAL A 81 -7.64 -13.82 -8.19
CA VAL A 81 -6.70 -13.42 -7.14
C VAL A 81 -7.38 -12.50 -6.14
N ASP A 82 -8.07 -11.49 -6.63
CA ASP A 82 -8.93 -10.62 -5.84
C ASP A 82 -10.08 -10.07 -6.68
N LEU A 83 -11.10 -9.63 -5.97
CA LEU A 83 -12.37 -9.20 -6.51
C LEU A 83 -12.85 -7.95 -5.78
N SER A 84 -13.42 -6.99 -6.50
CA SER A 84 -14.06 -5.78 -5.99
C SER A 84 -15.33 -5.49 -6.78
N LEU A 85 -16.15 -4.54 -6.33
CA LEU A 85 -17.34 -4.10 -7.08
C LEU A 85 -17.03 -3.62 -8.50
N GLY A 86 -15.89 -2.98 -8.70
CA GLY A 86 -15.52 -2.40 -9.99
C GLY A 86 -14.70 -3.31 -10.89
N GLY A 87 -14.29 -4.50 -10.43
CA GLY A 87 -13.46 -5.38 -11.25
C GLY A 87 -12.68 -6.43 -10.46
N ALA A 88 -11.80 -7.14 -11.15
CA ALA A 88 -11.05 -8.26 -10.60
C ALA A 88 -9.58 -8.28 -11.05
N ARG A 89 -8.76 -9.02 -10.32
CA ARG A 89 -7.45 -9.52 -10.78
C ARG A 89 -7.52 -11.02 -10.95
N LEU A 90 -7.02 -11.46 -12.08
CA LEU A 90 -7.03 -12.85 -12.51
C LEU A 90 -5.61 -13.31 -12.77
N LYS A 91 -5.31 -14.55 -12.47
CA LYS A 91 -4.07 -15.20 -12.89
C LYS A 91 -4.42 -16.21 -13.98
N LEU A 92 -3.99 -15.94 -15.21
CA LEU A 92 -4.28 -16.82 -16.35
C LEU A 92 -3.47 -18.11 -16.26
N LYS A 93 -4.10 -19.22 -16.66
CA LYS A 93 -3.48 -20.53 -16.85
C LYS A 93 -3.23 -20.71 -18.35
N GLY A 94 -2.02 -20.84 -18.76
CA GLY A 94 -1.63 -21.03 -20.16
C GLY A 94 -0.55 -20.07 -20.61
N GLU A 95 0.00 -20.34 -21.79
CA GLU A 95 1.01 -19.52 -22.44
C GLU A 95 0.37 -18.67 -23.53
N GLY A 96 0.85 -17.40 -23.62
CA GLY A 96 0.67 -16.53 -24.76
C GLY A 96 -0.77 -16.15 -25.07
N ALA A 97 -1.37 -15.30 -24.27
CA ALA A 97 -2.68 -14.82 -24.62
C ALA A 97 -2.64 -13.37 -25.08
N PHE A 98 -2.99 -13.10 -26.31
CA PHE A 98 -3.57 -11.84 -26.68
C PHE A 98 -4.96 -11.80 -26.07
N VAL A 99 -5.11 -11.12 -24.93
CA VAL A 99 -6.41 -10.95 -24.31
C VAL A 99 -7.08 -9.74 -24.96
N PRO A 100 -8.27 -9.93 -25.57
CA PRO A 100 -8.95 -8.84 -26.24
C PRO A 100 -9.38 -7.77 -25.22
N GLU A 101 -9.56 -6.54 -25.71
CA GLU A 101 -9.95 -5.41 -24.86
C GLU A 101 -11.29 -5.65 -24.15
N ARG A 102 -12.22 -6.35 -24.79
CA ARG A 102 -13.54 -6.68 -24.26
C ARG A 102 -13.77 -8.20 -24.28
N ALA A 103 -14.31 -8.72 -23.20
CA ALA A 103 -14.60 -10.13 -23.05
C ALA A 103 -15.75 -10.36 -22.04
N THR A 104 -16.20 -11.59 -21.92
CA THR A 104 -17.16 -12.02 -20.90
C THR A 104 -16.44 -12.91 -19.89
N LEU A 105 -16.49 -12.54 -18.62
CA LEU A 105 -16.00 -13.36 -17.51
C LEU A 105 -17.14 -14.26 -17.05
N THR A 106 -16.90 -15.57 -17.05
CA THR A 106 -17.81 -16.58 -16.53
C THR A 106 -17.21 -17.23 -15.30
N SER A 107 -17.94 -17.27 -14.20
CA SER A 107 -17.53 -17.95 -12.98
C SER A 107 -18.72 -18.45 -12.18
N TRP A 108 -18.48 -19.49 -11.38
CA TRP A 108 -19.48 -19.99 -10.45
C TRP A 108 -19.61 -19.02 -9.25
N SER A 109 -20.85 -18.60 -8.98
CA SER A 109 -21.20 -17.81 -7.80
C SER A 109 -21.84 -18.70 -6.74
N HIS A 110 -21.17 -18.89 -5.61
CA HIS A 110 -21.75 -19.61 -4.47
C HIS A 110 -22.97 -18.89 -3.89
N ALA A 111 -22.96 -17.55 -3.89
CA ALA A 111 -24.06 -16.75 -3.35
C ALA A 111 -25.33 -16.87 -4.18
N LEU A 112 -25.21 -17.01 -5.50
CA LEU A 112 -26.35 -17.12 -6.42
C LEU A 112 -26.65 -18.57 -6.83
N ASN A 113 -25.77 -19.51 -6.46
CA ASN A 113 -25.83 -20.93 -6.85
C ASN A 113 -25.98 -21.13 -8.37
N LYS A 114 -25.30 -20.29 -9.15
CA LYS A 114 -25.31 -20.34 -10.63
C LYS A 114 -24.01 -19.79 -11.22
N ASN A 115 -23.80 -20.06 -12.50
CA ASN A 115 -22.78 -19.36 -13.27
C ASN A 115 -23.22 -17.92 -13.52
N VAL A 116 -22.33 -16.98 -13.27
CA VAL A 116 -22.52 -15.56 -13.60
C VAL A 116 -21.71 -15.21 -14.84
N HIS A 117 -22.28 -14.37 -15.69
CA HIS A 117 -21.66 -13.88 -16.91
C HIS A 117 -21.54 -12.36 -16.83
N ILE A 118 -20.32 -11.87 -16.65
CA ILE A 118 -20.07 -10.45 -16.43
C ILE A 118 -19.25 -9.91 -17.60
N ALA A 119 -19.78 -8.90 -18.29
CA ALA A 119 -19.01 -8.18 -19.30
C ALA A 119 -17.82 -7.46 -18.64
N ILE A 120 -16.65 -7.61 -19.24
CA ILE A 120 -15.41 -7.05 -18.73
C ILE A 120 -14.64 -6.29 -19.80
N VAL A 121 -13.92 -5.25 -19.35
CA VAL A 121 -12.89 -4.56 -20.13
C VAL A 121 -11.54 -4.87 -19.50
N VAL A 122 -10.59 -5.28 -20.31
CA VAL A 122 -9.22 -5.53 -19.89
C VAL A 122 -8.49 -4.21 -19.72
N LEU A 123 -7.97 -3.95 -18.53
CA LEU A 123 -7.22 -2.73 -18.21
C LEU A 123 -5.72 -2.92 -18.42
N HIS A 124 -5.21 -4.10 -18.07
CA HIS A 124 -3.78 -4.37 -18.11
C HIS A 124 -3.51 -5.87 -18.00
N TYR A 125 -2.54 -6.34 -18.78
CA TYR A 125 -2.01 -7.69 -18.68
C TYR A 125 -0.50 -7.65 -18.43
N ASP A 126 -0.07 -8.27 -17.37
CA ASP A 126 1.35 -8.46 -17.06
C ASP A 126 1.77 -9.88 -17.48
N SER A 127 2.51 -9.97 -18.57
CA SER A 127 2.97 -11.24 -19.14
C SER A 127 3.92 -12.00 -18.22
N LYS A 128 4.72 -11.31 -17.38
CA LYS A 128 5.67 -11.94 -16.46
C LYS A 128 4.99 -12.65 -15.30
N SER A 129 4.00 -11.99 -14.70
CA SER A 129 3.23 -12.56 -13.58
C SER A 129 1.97 -13.30 -14.04
N LYS A 130 1.63 -13.24 -15.34
CA LYS A 130 0.38 -13.75 -15.95
C LYS A 130 -0.87 -13.17 -15.26
N ILE A 131 -0.76 -11.93 -14.74
CA ILE A 131 -1.83 -11.24 -14.04
C ILE A 131 -2.60 -10.34 -15.01
N LEU A 132 -3.89 -10.60 -15.11
CA LEU A 132 -4.84 -9.80 -15.85
C LEU A 132 -5.66 -8.92 -14.89
N ARG A 133 -5.78 -7.63 -15.18
CA ARG A 133 -6.64 -6.69 -14.46
C ARG A 133 -7.82 -6.34 -15.34
N VAL A 134 -9.01 -6.56 -14.81
CA VAL A 134 -10.25 -6.31 -15.54
C VAL A 134 -11.16 -5.37 -14.77
N ARG A 135 -11.94 -4.59 -15.50
CA ARG A 135 -13.05 -3.78 -15.00
C ARG A 135 -14.36 -4.41 -15.42
N PHE A 136 -15.32 -4.45 -14.53
CA PHE A 136 -16.68 -4.86 -14.85
C PHE A 136 -17.42 -3.75 -15.57
N THR A 137 -18.10 -4.09 -16.65
CA THR A 137 -18.90 -3.18 -17.48
C THR A 137 -20.27 -3.81 -17.73
N PRO A 138 -21.09 -4.01 -16.65
CA PRO A 138 -22.41 -4.56 -16.81
C PRO A 138 -23.27 -3.64 -17.66
N GLU A 139 -23.94 -4.21 -18.67
CA GLU A 139 -24.75 -3.45 -19.63
C GLU A 139 -26.21 -3.33 -19.17
N THR A 140 -26.68 -4.28 -18.35
CA THR A 140 -28.04 -4.31 -17.83
C THR A 140 -28.04 -4.24 -16.30
N GLU A 141 -29.17 -3.81 -15.71
CA GLU A 141 -29.33 -3.77 -14.25
C GLU A 141 -29.27 -5.17 -13.64
N GLU A 142 -29.71 -6.19 -14.39
CA GLU A 142 -29.62 -7.57 -13.95
C GLU A 142 -28.15 -8.02 -13.86
N GLN A 143 -27.34 -7.77 -14.89
CA GLN A 143 -25.90 -8.05 -14.85
C GLN A 143 -25.18 -7.28 -13.74
N LYS A 144 -25.61 -6.05 -13.48
CA LYS A 144 -25.07 -5.23 -12.38
C LYS A 144 -25.39 -5.85 -11.03
N SER A 145 -26.64 -6.30 -10.84
CA SER A 145 -27.05 -7.00 -9.61
C SER A 145 -26.27 -8.32 -9.43
N GLU A 146 -26.08 -9.09 -10.49
CA GLU A 146 -25.27 -10.31 -10.46
C GLU A 146 -23.78 -10.03 -10.13
N ALA A 147 -23.20 -9.00 -10.72
CA ALA A 147 -21.83 -8.59 -10.43
C ALA A 147 -21.64 -8.17 -8.97
N ILE A 148 -22.62 -7.42 -8.41
CA ILE A 148 -22.63 -7.04 -7.00
C ILE A 148 -22.73 -8.27 -6.10
N ALA A 149 -23.69 -9.17 -6.38
CA ALA A 149 -23.86 -10.38 -5.61
C ALA A 149 -22.62 -11.28 -5.67
N PHE A 150 -22.05 -11.45 -6.85
CA PHE A 150 -20.79 -12.19 -7.04
C PHE A 150 -19.62 -11.58 -6.27
N ALA A 151 -19.52 -10.26 -6.24
CA ALA A 151 -18.41 -9.57 -5.56
C ALA A 151 -18.55 -9.56 -4.04
N LEU A 152 -19.75 -9.36 -3.50
CA LEU A 152 -19.96 -9.03 -2.10
C LEU A 152 -20.72 -10.06 -1.27
N CYS A 153 -21.57 -10.88 -1.88
CA CYS A 153 -22.46 -11.76 -1.11
C CYS A 153 -21.83 -13.11 -0.70
N ASP A 154 -20.54 -13.32 -0.96
CA ASP A 154 -19.84 -14.55 -0.53
C ASP A 154 -19.30 -14.36 0.90
N SER A 155 -19.98 -14.95 1.87
CA SER A 155 -19.61 -14.90 3.30
C SER A 155 -18.22 -15.47 3.60
N LEU A 156 -17.80 -16.51 2.87
CA LEU A 156 -16.49 -17.14 3.07
C LEU A 156 -15.36 -16.20 2.67
N ARG A 157 -15.55 -15.41 1.61
CA ARG A 157 -14.57 -14.39 1.20
C ARG A 157 -14.43 -13.29 2.24
N TRP A 158 -15.53 -12.85 2.84
CA TRP A 158 -15.51 -11.86 3.92
C TRP A 158 -14.80 -12.38 5.16
N LEU A 159 -15.04 -13.63 5.54
CA LEU A 159 -14.32 -14.26 6.66
C LEU A 159 -12.82 -14.36 6.37
N ALA A 160 -12.42 -14.74 5.16
CA ALA A 160 -11.02 -14.79 4.77
C ALA A 160 -10.39 -13.39 4.76
N PHE A 161 -11.11 -12.37 4.33
CA PHE A 161 -10.67 -10.98 4.38
C PHE A 161 -10.46 -10.50 5.82
N GLN A 162 -11.43 -10.74 6.70
CA GLN A 162 -11.34 -10.38 8.11
C GLN A 162 -10.17 -11.08 8.80
N ARG A 163 -10.00 -12.39 8.60
CA ARG A 163 -8.88 -13.17 9.17
C ARG A 163 -7.52 -12.62 8.75
N ARG A 164 -7.39 -12.13 7.50
CA ARG A 164 -6.15 -11.49 7.05
C ARG A 164 -5.92 -10.14 7.71
N ARG A 165 -6.97 -9.36 7.92
CA ARG A 165 -6.90 -8.03 8.52
C ARG A 165 -6.64 -8.06 10.02
N THR A 166 -7.13 -9.06 10.71
CA THR A 166 -7.00 -9.22 12.18
C THR A 166 -5.72 -9.94 12.59
N ARG A 167 -4.83 -10.30 11.67
CA ARG A 167 -3.52 -10.86 12.05
C ARG A 167 -2.76 -9.82 12.86
N PRO A 168 -2.38 -10.13 14.10
CA PRO A 168 -1.61 -9.20 14.92
C PRO A 168 -0.28 -8.91 14.21
N ILE A 169 -0.03 -7.64 13.96
CA ILE A 169 1.27 -7.20 13.46
C ILE A 169 2.24 -7.36 14.62
N SER A 170 3.35 -8.07 14.41
CA SER A 170 4.41 -8.16 15.41
C SER A 170 4.83 -6.74 15.81
N TYR A 171 4.96 -6.48 17.13
CA TYR A 171 5.42 -5.19 17.66
C TYR A 171 6.71 -4.72 16.99
N TRP A 172 7.66 -5.62 16.74
CA TRP A 172 8.91 -5.34 16.04
C TRP A 172 8.69 -4.89 14.60
N PHE A 173 7.76 -5.52 13.89
CA PHE A 173 7.44 -5.13 12.52
C PHE A 173 6.76 -3.76 12.49
N GLY A 174 5.86 -3.49 13.44
CA GLY A 174 5.23 -2.18 13.60
C GLY A 174 6.25 -1.08 13.91
N ALA A 175 7.13 -1.31 14.89
CA ALA A 175 8.20 -0.36 15.24
C ALA A 175 9.16 -0.09 14.06
N LYS A 176 9.59 -1.14 13.36
CA LYS A 176 10.43 -1.00 12.16
C LYS A 176 9.72 -0.23 11.05
N HIS A 177 8.42 -0.43 10.87
CA HIS A 177 7.63 0.30 9.88
C HIS A 177 7.52 1.79 10.22
N VAL A 178 7.20 2.11 11.47
CA VAL A 178 7.13 3.50 11.99
C VAL A 178 8.48 4.21 11.81
N LEU A 179 9.57 3.56 12.19
CA LEU A 179 10.91 4.10 12.00
C LEU A 179 11.23 4.33 10.51
N LYS A 180 10.94 3.36 9.66
CA LYS A 180 11.23 3.47 8.22
C LYS A 180 10.40 4.56 7.54
N VAL A 181 9.10 4.65 7.85
CA VAL A 181 8.18 5.60 7.22
C VAL A 181 8.35 7.00 7.82
N GLY A 182 8.55 7.11 9.12
CA GLY A 182 8.74 8.40 9.81
C GLY A 182 10.14 8.96 9.63
N LEU A 183 11.20 8.15 9.76
CA LEU A 183 12.59 8.62 9.74
C LEU A 183 13.07 8.99 8.32
N LYS A 184 12.68 8.23 7.31
CA LYS A 184 13.14 8.44 5.93
C LYS A 184 12.83 9.86 5.40
N PRO A 185 11.57 10.37 5.47
CA PRO A 185 11.28 11.72 5.00
C PRO A 185 11.95 12.81 5.85
N VAL A 186 12.12 12.58 7.16
CA VAL A 186 12.81 13.51 8.05
C VAL A 186 14.28 13.62 7.67
N LEU A 187 14.97 12.50 7.51
CA LEU A 187 16.38 12.47 7.07
C LEU A 187 16.55 13.13 5.70
N LEU A 188 15.66 12.85 4.76
CA LEU A 188 15.70 13.46 3.43
C LEU A 188 15.54 14.99 3.52
N HIS A 189 14.61 15.45 4.34
CA HIS A 189 14.37 16.88 4.55
C HIS A 189 15.55 17.58 5.25
N MET A 190 16.15 16.94 6.25
CA MET A 190 17.37 17.43 6.90
C MET A 190 18.54 17.53 5.93
N LEU A 191 18.75 16.51 5.08
CA LEU A 191 19.80 16.55 4.07
C LEU A 191 19.61 17.70 3.07
N VAL A 192 18.38 17.95 2.63
CA VAL A 192 18.05 19.07 1.75
C VAL A 192 18.30 20.41 2.45
N LEU A 193 17.93 20.56 3.72
CA LEU A 193 18.17 21.76 4.50
C LEU A 193 19.66 21.98 4.73
N MET A 194 20.42 20.96 5.09
CA MET A 194 21.88 21.04 5.26
C MET A 194 22.57 21.40 3.94
N GLY A 195 22.12 20.84 2.81
CA GLY A 195 22.63 21.19 1.48
C GLY A 195 22.38 22.66 1.13
N LYS A 196 21.19 23.19 1.43
CA LYS A 196 20.86 24.60 1.25
C LYS A 196 21.71 25.50 2.15
N PHE A 197 21.92 25.11 3.40
CA PHE A 197 22.71 25.86 4.36
C PHE A 197 24.20 25.85 3.97
N ALA A 198 24.74 24.72 3.57
CA ALA A 198 26.12 24.61 3.07
C ALA A 198 26.34 25.43 1.79
N SER A 199 25.33 25.47 0.90
CA SER A 199 25.36 26.34 -0.29
C SER A 199 25.35 27.84 0.06
N GLN A 200 24.57 28.23 1.07
CA GLN A 200 24.55 29.62 1.56
C GLN A 200 25.85 30.05 2.21
N LEU A 201 26.54 29.14 2.90
CA LEU A 201 27.84 29.38 3.50
C LEU A 201 29.01 29.29 2.50
N GLY A 202 28.74 29.04 1.22
CA GLY A 202 29.79 28.95 0.19
C GLY A 202 30.67 27.69 0.32
N LEU A 203 30.24 26.70 1.12
CA LEU A 203 30.99 25.46 1.36
C LEU A 203 30.82 24.41 0.25
N LEU A 204 29.84 24.60 -0.64
CA LEU A 204 29.66 23.78 -1.81
C LEU A 204 29.98 24.54 -3.07
N PRO A 205 30.74 23.96 -4.02
CA PRO A 205 30.98 24.58 -5.30
C PRO A 205 29.65 24.86 -5.98
N LYS A 206 29.44 26.08 -6.48
CA LYS A 206 28.30 26.41 -7.34
C LYS A 206 28.32 25.43 -8.48
N ALA A 207 27.29 24.55 -8.52
CA ALA A 207 27.08 23.68 -9.68
C ALA A 207 27.08 24.58 -10.90
N ALA A 208 27.99 24.34 -11.82
CA ALA A 208 28.10 25.06 -13.07
C ALA A 208 26.75 24.97 -13.78
N LYS A 209 26.11 26.11 -13.91
CA LYS A 209 24.98 26.33 -14.79
C LYS A 209 25.60 26.51 -16.17
N ASP A 210 25.85 25.42 -16.85
CA ASP A 210 26.27 25.48 -18.24
C ASP A 210 25.63 24.37 -19.04
N SER A 211 25.02 24.87 -20.10
CA SER A 211 24.53 24.31 -21.36
C SER A 211 23.26 23.50 -21.35
#